data_4a4ba5ce340cf7c2ca62510dcf167e77
#
_entry.id   4a4ba5ce340cf7c2ca62510dcf167e77
#
_cell.length_a   1.000
_cell.length_b   1.000
_cell.length_c   1.000
_cell.angle_alpha   90.00
_cell.angle_beta   90.00
_cell.angle_gamma   90.00
#
_symmetry.space_group_name_H-M   'P 1'
#
loop_
_entity.id
_entity.type
_entity.pdbx_description
1 polymer ?
#
loop_
_entity_poly.entity_id
_entity_poly.type
_entity_poly.pdbx_seq_one_letter_code
_entity_poly.pdbx_strand_id
1 'polypeptide(L)'
;MNVPDDRTRRKALRLELVGRRQAMDAATLAPLHAALETRVEALLTQLRPASVGFTWPYRGEFDALPLMRRWLATDPARWAALPVVGEKGQPMTFRRWAPDTVMATDRYGIPYPADGEAVVPALLLIPCNGFDGRGYRLGYGAGHYDRTLAALVPTPVAVGVAIEDGRLDDLQPQPHDLPMDWIVTEADTFTSHR
;
A
#
# COMPACT_ATOMS: atom_id res chain seq x y z
N MET A 1 -9.17 -35.43 3.09
CA MET A 1 -8.97 -34.27 2.22
C MET A 1 -7.66 -33.58 2.65
N ASN A 2 -6.68 -33.51 1.76
CA ASN A 2 -5.43 -32.83 2.06
C ASN A 2 -5.72 -31.32 2.13
N VAL A 3 -5.60 -30.71 3.30
CA VAL A 3 -5.65 -29.25 3.45
C VAL A 3 -4.41 -28.70 2.73
N PRO A 4 -4.57 -27.81 1.73
CA PRO A 4 -3.42 -27.21 1.05
C PRO A 4 -2.51 -26.55 2.08
N ASP A 5 -1.18 -26.62 1.87
CA ASP A 5 -0.26 -25.89 2.72
C ASP A 5 -0.58 -24.38 2.63
N ASP A 6 -0.25 -23.61 3.68
CA ASP A 6 -0.57 -22.19 3.76
C ASP A 6 0.01 -21.38 2.57
N ARG A 7 1.17 -21.74 2.06
CA ARG A 7 1.81 -21.09 0.91
C ARG A 7 0.97 -21.27 -0.36
N THR A 8 0.45 -22.46 -0.60
CA THR A 8 -0.40 -22.78 -1.75
C THR A 8 -1.74 -22.07 -1.63
N ARG A 9 -2.37 -22.08 -0.45
CA ARG A 9 -3.60 -21.36 -0.16
C ARG A 9 -3.43 -19.85 -0.41
N ARG A 10 -2.42 -19.22 0.17
CA ARG A 10 -2.15 -17.77 0.01
C ARG A 10 -1.84 -17.40 -1.45
N LYS A 11 -1.18 -18.29 -2.20
CA LYS A 11 -0.93 -18.08 -3.64
C LYS A 11 -2.22 -18.11 -4.44
N ALA A 12 -3.09 -19.09 -4.21
CA ALA A 12 -4.38 -19.19 -4.89
C ALA A 12 -5.26 -17.96 -4.60
N LEU A 13 -5.34 -17.55 -3.33
CA LEU A 13 -6.10 -16.38 -2.90
C LEU A 13 -5.60 -15.08 -3.54
N ARG A 14 -4.28 -14.90 -3.66
CA ARG A 14 -3.71 -13.75 -4.40
C ARG A 14 -4.14 -13.71 -5.86
N LEU A 15 -4.06 -14.85 -6.53
CA LEU A 15 -4.45 -14.94 -7.94
C LEU A 15 -5.92 -14.60 -8.13
N GLU A 16 -6.78 -15.10 -7.25
CA GLU A 16 -8.21 -14.82 -7.25
C GLU A 16 -8.48 -13.32 -7.04
N LEU A 17 -7.98 -12.73 -5.95
CA LEU A 17 -8.27 -11.34 -5.60
C LEU A 17 -7.70 -10.35 -6.63
N VAL A 18 -6.48 -10.58 -7.11
CA VAL A 18 -5.90 -9.78 -8.18
C VAL A 18 -6.69 -9.94 -9.48
N GLY A 19 -7.10 -11.17 -9.81
CA GLY A 19 -7.92 -11.45 -10.99
C GLY A 19 -9.28 -10.76 -10.94
N ARG A 20 -9.97 -10.80 -9.79
CA ARG A 20 -11.25 -10.08 -9.58
C ARG A 20 -11.08 -8.57 -9.82
N ARG A 21 -10.08 -7.95 -9.19
CA ARG A 21 -9.80 -6.53 -9.39
C ARG A 21 -9.47 -6.18 -10.83
N GLN A 22 -8.65 -6.97 -11.51
CA GLN A 22 -8.30 -6.74 -12.91
C GLN A 22 -9.45 -6.98 -13.91
N ALA A 23 -10.46 -7.75 -13.49
CA ALA A 23 -11.67 -7.97 -14.29
C ALA A 23 -12.69 -6.83 -14.17
N MET A 24 -12.55 -5.94 -13.19
CA MET A 24 -13.38 -4.75 -13.08
C MET A 24 -13.00 -3.76 -14.20
N ASP A 25 -13.98 -3.28 -14.91
CA ASP A 25 -13.79 -2.23 -15.92
C ASP A 25 -13.58 -0.85 -15.28
N ALA A 26 -13.17 0.11 -16.09
CA ALA A 26 -12.91 1.47 -15.62
C ALA A 26 -14.17 2.15 -15.04
N ALA A 27 -15.36 1.84 -15.55
CA ALA A 27 -16.61 2.40 -15.05
C ALA A 27 -16.95 1.90 -13.65
N THR A 28 -16.60 0.65 -13.33
CA THR A 28 -16.73 0.04 -12.00
C THR A 28 -15.67 0.56 -11.05
N LEU A 29 -14.41 0.63 -11.48
CA LEU A 29 -13.29 1.05 -10.61
C LEU A 29 -13.30 2.54 -10.27
N ALA A 30 -13.71 3.41 -11.18
CA ALA A 30 -13.63 4.86 -10.98
C ALA A 30 -14.41 5.35 -9.74
N PRO A 31 -15.68 4.98 -9.51
CA PRO A 31 -16.39 5.39 -8.30
C PRO A 31 -15.80 4.79 -7.02
N LEU A 32 -15.29 3.57 -7.04
CA LEU A 32 -14.63 2.94 -5.89
C LEU A 32 -13.35 3.71 -5.53
N HIS A 33 -12.52 4.03 -6.51
CA HIS A 33 -11.31 4.81 -6.30
C HIS A 33 -11.60 6.24 -5.82
N ALA A 34 -12.65 6.89 -6.31
CA ALA A 34 -13.05 8.23 -5.85
C ALA A 34 -13.51 8.22 -4.36
N ALA A 35 -14.30 7.22 -3.97
CA ALA A 35 -14.72 7.05 -2.58
C ALA A 35 -13.52 6.71 -1.67
N LEU A 36 -12.63 5.83 -2.13
CA LEU A 36 -11.40 5.49 -1.42
C LEU A 36 -10.47 6.69 -1.25
N GLU A 37 -10.29 7.51 -2.31
CA GLU A 37 -9.52 8.75 -2.26
C GLU A 37 -10.05 9.70 -1.19
N THR A 38 -11.37 9.91 -1.13
CA THR A 38 -12.02 10.75 -0.12
C THR A 38 -11.71 10.27 1.31
N ARG A 39 -11.73 8.96 1.54
CA ARG A 39 -11.44 8.39 2.86
C ARG A 39 -9.96 8.47 3.22
N VAL A 40 -9.06 8.23 2.27
CA VAL A 40 -7.62 8.40 2.48
C VAL A 40 -7.31 9.86 2.81
N GLU A 41 -7.89 10.82 2.08
CA GLU A 41 -7.72 12.26 2.34
C GLU A 41 -8.22 12.66 3.73
N ALA A 42 -9.39 12.15 4.16
CA ALA A 42 -9.92 12.35 5.50
C ALA A 42 -8.97 11.80 6.58
N LEU A 43 -8.43 10.60 6.39
CA LEU A 43 -7.46 10.01 7.31
C LEU A 43 -6.15 10.81 7.37
N LEU A 44 -5.62 11.27 6.24
CA LEU A 44 -4.43 12.15 6.22
C LEU A 44 -4.69 13.48 6.93
N THR A 45 -5.90 14.02 6.82
CA THR A 45 -6.32 15.24 7.54
C THR A 45 -6.40 15.00 9.05
N GLN A 46 -6.85 13.83 9.47
CA GLN A 46 -6.91 13.43 10.88
C GLN A 46 -5.53 13.20 11.48
N LEU A 47 -4.68 12.42 10.80
CA LEU A 47 -3.36 12.01 11.30
C LEU A 47 -2.28 13.08 11.13
N ARG A 48 -2.47 14.02 10.21
CA ARG A 48 -1.55 15.14 9.91
C ARG A 48 -0.09 14.73 9.76
N PRO A 49 0.24 13.71 8.94
CA PRO A 49 1.62 13.30 8.78
C PRO A 49 2.43 14.42 8.10
N ALA A 50 3.69 14.60 8.52
CA ALA A 50 4.62 15.51 7.85
C ALA A 50 5.08 14.96 6.49
N SER A 51 4.99 13.65 6.31
CA SER A 51 5.42 12.96 5.09
C SER A 51 4.66 11.67 4.86
N VAL A 52 4.46 11.34 3.58
CA VAL A 52 3.73 10.14 3.13
C VAL A 52 4.56 9.35 2.13
N GLY A 53 4.80 8.08 2.43
CA GLY A 53 5.25 7.10 1.45
C GLY A 53 4.03 6.45 0.80
N PHE A 54 4.04 6.31 -0.52
CA PHE A 54 2.96 5.68 -1.26
C PHE A 54 3.52 4.85 -2.42
N THR A 55 2.69 4.12 -3.15
CA THR A 55 3.14 3.31 -4.29
C THR A 55 2.63 3.86 -5.61
N TRP A 56 3.39 3.66 -6.66
CA TRP A 56 2.89 3.79 -8.01
C TRP A 56 1.82 2.73 -8.26
N PRO A 57 0.63 3.08 -8.82
CA PRO A 57 -0.46 2.12 -8.99
C PRO A 57 -0.08 0.97 -9.91
N TYR A 58 -0.42 -0.24 -9.53
CA TYR A 58 -0.12 -1.44 -10.29
C TYR A 58 -1.34 -2.37 -10.35
N ARG A 59 -1.66 -2.89 -11.55
CA ARG A 59 -2.77 -3.85 -11.77
C ARG A 59 -4.11 -3.44 -11.17
N GLY A 60 -4.55 -2.22 -11.43
CA GLY A 60 -5.83 -1.71 -10.93
C GLY A 60 -5.85 -1.33 -9.45
N GLU A 61 -4.69 -1.14 -8.83
CA GLU A 61 -4.60 -0.56 -7.49
C GLU A 61 -5.07 0.90 -7.48
N PHE A 62 -5.42 1.37 -6.30
CA PHE A 62 -5.75 2.77 -6.07
C PHE A 62 -4.60 3.68 -6.53
N ASP A 63 -4.92 4.64 -7.40
CA ASP A 63 -3.96 5.65 -7.84
C ASP A 63 -3.95 6.83 -6.86
N ALA A 64 -2.95 6.85 -5.98
CA ALA A 64 -2.75 7.93 -5.03
C ALA A 64 -2.07 9.18 -5.62
N LEU A 65 -1.58 9.14 -6.87
CA LEU A 65 -0.83 10.26 -7.46
C LEU A 65 -1.61 11.59 -7.51
N PRO A 66 -2.90 11.63 -7.93
CA PRO A 66 -3.68 12.86 -7.91
C PRO A 66 -3.84 13.43 -6.49
N LEU A 67 -4.13 12.57 -5.52
CA LEU A 67 -4.24 12.95 -4.11
C LEU A 67 -2.91 13.51 -3.58
N MET A 68 -1.79 12.82 -3.83
CA MET A 68 -0.48 13.25 -3.33
C MET A 68 -0.03 14.60 -3.93
N ARG A 69 -0.34 14.85 -5.21
CA ARG A 69 -0.10 16.17 -5.83
C ARG A 69 -0.85 17.29 -5.11
N ARG A 70 -2.13 17.10 -4.83
CA ARG A 70 -2.94 18.09 -4.09
C ARG A 70 -2.45 18.25 -2.66
N TRP A 71 -2.19 17.13 -1.98
CA TRP A 71 -1.72 17.12 -0.60
C TRP A 71 -0.38 17.85 -0.41
N LEU A 72 0.57 17.70 -1.34
CA LEU A 72 1.83 18.43 -1.34
C LEU A 72 1.64 19.94 -1.59
N ALA A 73 0.69 20.33 -2.43
CA ALA A 73 0.42 21.72 -2.75
C ALA A 73 -0.19 22.52 -1.58
N THR A 74 -0.73 21.86 -0.55
CA THR A 74 -1.36 22.53 0.59
C THR A 74 -0.38 23.01 1.66
N ASP A 75 0.87 22.51 1.69
CA ASP A 75 1.87 22.88 2.68
C ASP A 75 3.28 22.57 2.16
N PRO A 76 4.14 23.58 2.00
CA PRO A 76 5.49 23.40 1.48
C PRO A 76 6.43 22.60 2.40
N ALA A 77 6.07 22.41 3.66
CA ALA A 77 6.84 21.56 4.59
C ALA A 77 6.59 20.07 4.36
N ARG A 78 5.52 19.70 3.66
CA ARG A 78 5.17 18.31 3.35
C ARG A 78 6.06 17.73 2.27
N TRP A 79 6.29 16.44 2.35
CA TRP A 79 6.95 15.70 1.29
C TRP A 79 6.39 14.30 1.14
N ALA A 80 6.47 13.79 -0.06
CA ALA A 80 6.05 12.43 -0.39
C ALA A 80 7.25 11.60 -0.86
N ALA A 81 7.13 10.27 -0.83
CA ALA A 81 8.17 9.37 -1.27
C ALA A 81 7.59 8.10 -1.91
N LEU A 82 8.34 7.52 -2.82
CA LEU A 82 8.04 6.24 -3.45
C LEU A 82 9.07 5.18 -3.04
N PRO A 83 8.65 3.90 -2.94
CA PRO A 83 9.54 2.82 -2.61
C PRO A 83 10.52 2.52 -3.75
N VAL A 84 11.74 2.16 -3.37
CA VAL A 84 12.77 1.64 -4.26
C VAL A 84 13.07 0.21 -3.84
N VAL A 85 12.78 -0.73 -4.72
CA VAL A 85 13.03 -2.15 -4.48
C VAL A 85 14.49 -2.45 -4.77
N GLY A 86 15.24 -2.81 -3.75
CA GLY A 86 16.63 -3.25 -3.84
C GLY A 86 16.78 -4.73 -4.19
N GLU A 87 17.80 -5.36 -3.62
CA GLU A 87 18.07 -6.77 -3.79
C GLU A 87 16.95 -7.65 -3.21
N LYS A 88 16.85 -8.87 -3.75
CA LYS A 88 15.85 -9.84 -3.26
C LYS A 88 16.07 -10.16 -1.78
N GLY A 89 14.99 -10.06 -1.01
CA GLY A 89 15.03 -10.36 0.42
C GLY A 89 15.39 -9.16 1.31
N GLN A 90 15.84 -8.05 0.74
CA GLN A 90 16.11 -6.83 1.48
C GLN A 90 14.84 -5.98 1.70
N PRO A 91 14.80 -5.12 2.74
CA PRO A 91 13.81 -4.07 2.87
C PRO A 91 13.86 -3.12 1.68
N MET A 92 12.72 -2.51 1.34
CA MET A 92 12.70 -1.37 0.43
C MET A 92 13.25 -0.13 1.15
N THR A 93 13.87 0.75 0.37
CA THR A 93 14.13 2.13 0.78
C THR A 93 13.07 3.05 0.15
N PHE A 94 12.98 4.29 0.61
CA PHE A 94 12.10 5.28 0.01
C PHE A 94 12.95 6.46 -0.48
N ARG A 95 12.57 7.03 -1.63
CA ARG A 95 13.16 8.27 -2.14
C ARG A 95 12.06 9.32 -2.29
N ARG A 96 12.41 10.58 -2.03
CA ARG A 96 11.48 11.70 -2.20
C ARG A 96 10.92 11.74 -3.61
N TRP A 97 9.64 12.06 -3.70
CA TRP A 97 8.92 12.23 -4.94
C TRP A 97 8.14 13.55 -4.94
N ALA A 98 8.17 14.24 -6.07
CA ALA A 98 7.36 15.39 -6.43
C ALA A 98 6.91 15.23 -7.89
N PRO A 99 5.93 16.02 -8.37
CA PRO A 99 5.42 15.89 -9.74
C PRO A 99 6.48 16.01 -10.86
N ASP A 100 7.57 16.68 -10.59
CA ASP A 100 8.71 16.93 -11.51
C ASP A 100 9.92 16.01 -11.28
N THR A 101 9.79 15.03 -10.37
CA THR A 101 10.85 14.06 -10.08
C THR A 101 11.19 13.24 -11.33
N VAL A 102 12.48 13.13 -11.63
CA VAL A 102 12.99 12.25 -12.67
C VAL A 102 12.80 10.80 -12.24
N MET A 103 12.10 10.02 -13.06
CA MET A 103 11.72 8.66 -12.75
C MET A 103 12.55 7.65 -13.54
N ALA A 104 12.94 6.56 -12.90
CA ALA A 104 13.41 5.31 -13.50
C ALA A 104 12.31 4.26 -13.43
N THR A 105 12.55 3.09 -14.04
CA THR A 105 11.59 1.97 -14.04
C THR A 105 12.28 0.72 -13.52
N ASP A 106 11.65 0.03 -12.58
CA ASP A 106 12.18 -1.20 -12.02
C ASP A 106 11.96 -2.42 -12.96
N ARG A 107 12.42 -3.59 -12.52
CA ARG A 107 12.27 -4.86 -13.27
C ARG A 107 10.82 -5.32 -13.46
N TYR A 108 9.85 -4.73 -12.78
CA TYR A 108 8.43 -5.01 -12.92
C TYR A 108 7.70 -3.98 -13.77
N GLY A 109 8.42 -2.98 -14.30
CA GLY A 109 7.84 -1.86 -15.03
C GLY A 109 7.25 -0.78 -14.13
N ILE A 110 7.56 -0.76 -12.83
CA ILE A 110 7.02 0.18 -11.86
C ILE A 110 7.94 1.39 -11.77
N PRO A 111 7.43 2.63 -11.99
CA PRO A 111 8.21 3.84 -11.84
C PRO A 111 8.65 4.09 -10.39
N TYR A 112 9.89 4.56 -10.23
CA TYR A 112 10.45 5.00 -8.95
C TYR A 112 11.41 6.19 -9.17
N PRO A 113 11.68 7.05 -8.16
CA PRO A 113 12.63 8.16 -8.29
C PRO A 113 14.03 7.64 -8.65
N ALA A 114 14.57 8.14 -9.79
CA ALA A 114 15.87 7.67 -10.32
C ALA A 114 17.01 7.93 -9.34
N ASP A 115 16.98 9.08 -8.67
CA ASP A 115 18.01 9.56 -7.76
C ASP A 115 17.41 10.01 -6.42
N GLY A 116 18.27 10.31 -5.46
CA GLY A 116 17.94 10.84 -4.15
C GLY A 116 18.36 9.94 -3.00
N GLU A 117 18.58 10.53 -1.86
CA GLU A 117 18.91 9.83 -0.63
C GLU A 117 17.70 9.04 -0.10
N ALA A 118 18.00 7.99 0.64
CA ALA A 118 16.96 7.22 1.32
C ALA A 118 16.36 8.06 2.46
N VAL A 119 15.02 8.07 2.52
CA VAL A 119 14.24 8.77 3.55
C VAL A 119 13.28 7.81 4.25
N VAL A 120 12.83 8.17 5.45
CA VAL A 120 11.81 7.42 6.19
C VAL A 120 10.54 8.27 6.30
N PRO A 121 9.48 7.95 5.53
CA PRO A 121 8.20 8.64 5.65
C PRO A 121 7.54 8.40 7.02
N ALA A 122 6.78 9.39 7.52
CA ALA A 122 6.05 9.26 8.77
C ALA A 122 4.82 8.33 8.66
N LEU A 123 4.25 8.21 7.47
CA LEU A 123 3.11 7.36 7.16
C LEU A 123 3.34 6.66 5.82
N LEU A 124 2.91 5.40 5.72
CA LEU A 124 2.93 4.62 4.48
C LEU A 124 1.52 4.24 4.05
N LEU A 125 1.15 4.58 2.82
CA LEU A 125 -0.02 4.02 2.13
C LEU A 125 0.43 2.73 1.44
N ILE A 126 -0.08 1.59 1.91
CA ILE A 126 0.37 0.27 1.50
C ILE A 126 -0.76 -0.43 0.75
N PRO A 127 -0.58 -0.78 -0.54
CA PRO A 127 -1.62 -1.46 -1.29
C PRO A 127 -1.82 -2.88 -0.78
N CYS A 128 -3.08 -3.29 -0.63
CA CYS A 128 -3.48 -4.61 -0.21
C CYS A 128 -4.31 -5.30 -1.30
N ASN A 129 -3.95 -6.54 -1.67
CA ASN A 129 -4.80 -7.37 -2.53
C ASN A 129 -5.98 -7.95 -1.76
N GLY A 130 -5.79 -8.20 -0.47
CA GLY A 130 -6.80 -8.60 0.50
C GLY A 130 -6.38 -8.19 1.91
N PHE A 131 -7.32 -8.19 2.84
CA PHE A 131 -7.10 -7.82 4.23
C PHE A 131 -8.13 -8.49 5.14
N ASP A 132 -7.86 -8.58 6.44
CA ASP A 132 -8.82 -9.02 7.43
C ASP A 132 -9.12 -7.94 8.49
N GLY A 133 -10.12 -8.18 9.32
CA GLY A 133 -10.54 -7.24 10.38
C GLY A 133 -9.50 -6.99 11.46
N ARG A 134 -8.42 -7.77 11.51
CA ARG A 134 -7.29 -7.58 12.43
C ARG A 134 -6.18 -6.72 11.82
N GLY A 135 -6.37 -6.22 10.58
CA GLY A 135 -5.40 -5.39 9.88
C GLY A 135 -4.29 -6.14 9.17
N TYR A 136 -4.31 -7.48 9.15
CA TYR A 136 -3.37 -8.22 8.32
C TYR A 136 -3.71 -8.10 6.85
N ARG A 137 -2.67 -8.03 6.01
CA ARG A 137 -2.82 -7.83 4.58
C ARG A 137 -2.26 -8.99 3.76
N LEU A 138 -2.84 -9.20 2.61
CA LEU A 138 -2.31 -10.04 1.55
C LEU A 138 -1.72 -9.16 0.44
N GLY A 139 -0.39 -9.10 0.35
CA GLY A 139 0.32 -8.46 -0.75
C GLY A 139 0.62 -9.45 -1.89
N TYR A 140 1.58 -9.12 -2.76
CA TYR A 140 1.97 -9.97 -3.90
C TYR A 140 2.87 -11.17 -3.53
N GLY A 141 3.21 -11.34 -2.25
CA GLY A 141 3.93 -12.51 -1.76
C GLY A 141 5.45 -12.40 -1.74
N ALA A 142 6.02 -11.25 -2.06
CA ALA A 142 7.45 -11.02 -1.95
C ALA A 142 7.91 -10.60 -0.54
N GLY A 143 6.98 -10.30 0.38
CA GLY A 143 7.23 -9.88 1.76
C GLY A 143 7.96 -8.53 1.88
N HIS A 144 7.87 -7.68 0.85
CA HIS A 144 8.57 -6.39 0.85
C HIS A 144 8.17 -5.52 2.04
N TYR A 145 6.87 -5.30 2.25
CA TYR A 145 6.40 -4.42 3.32
C TYR A 145 6.63 -4.97 4.73
N ASP A 146 6.54 -6.29 4.95
CA ASP A 146 6.81 -6.88 6.26
C ASP A 146 8.26 -6.63 6.68
N ARG A 147 9.21 -6.91 5.78
CA ARG A 147 10.62 -6.60 6.02
C ARG A 147 10.90 -5.12 6.16
N THR A 148 10.24 -4.29 5.36
CA THR A 148 10.44 -2.83 5.38
C THR A 148 9.93 -2.22 6.68
N LEU A 149 8.71 -2.57 7.12
CA LEU A 149 8.14 -2.09 8.39
C LEU A 149 8.95 -2.56 9.60
N ALA A 150 9.52 -3.77 9.54
CA ALA A 150 10.40 -4.29 10.59
C ALA A 150 11.76 -3.57 10.66
N ALA A 151 12.22 -2.97 9.56
CA ALA A 151 13.54 -2.35 9.46
C ALA A 151 13.54 -0.82 9.62
N LEU A 152 12.41 -0.15 9.35
CA LEU A 152 12.34 1.32 9.40
C LEU A 152 12.35 1.86 10.84
N VAL A 153 13.22 2.82 11.08
CA VAL A 153 13.32 3.55 12.35
C VAL A 153 13.35 5.06 12.04
N PRO A 154 12.43 5.87 12.58
CA PRO A 154 11.25 5.44 13.36
C PRO A 154 10.27 4.62 12.52
N THR A 155 9.48 3.76 13.19
CA THR A 155 8.45 2.97 12.50
C THR A 155 7.34 3.91 12.00
N PRO A 156 7.03 3.91 10.70
CA PRO A 156 5.95 4.73 10.14
C PRO A 156 4.56 4.20 10.54
N VAL A 157 3.57 5.07 10.51
CA VAL A 157 2.17 4.64 10.56
C VAL A 157 1.84 3.87 9.28
N ALA A 158 1.43 2.62 9.42
CA ALA A 158 1.12 1.74 8.29
C ALA A 158 -0.39 1.76 7.98
N VAL A 159 -0.75 2.28 6.82
CA VAL A 159 -2.13 2.36 6.33
C VAL A 159 -2.31 1.42 5.15
N GLY A 160 -3.05 0.34 5.35
CA GLY A 160 -3.45 -0.56 4.25
C GLY A 160 -4.55 0.09 3.42
N VAL A 161 -4.37 0.11 2.10
CA VAL A 161 -5.33 0.66 1.14
C VAL A 161 -5.82 -0.47 0.23
N ALA A 162 -7.12 -0.70 0.20
CA ALA A 162 -7.74 -1.81 -0.52
C ALA A 162 -9.13 -1.46 -1.04
N ILE A 163 -9.64 -2.26 -1.98
CA ILE A 163 -11.06 -2.29 -2.32
C ILE A 163 -11.75 -3.26 -1.35
N GLU A 164 -12.97 -2.96 -0.92
CA GLU A 164 -13.73 -3.76 0.04
C GLU A 164 -13.94 -5.21 -0.42
N ASP A 165 -14.00 -5.46 -1.73
CA ASP A 165 -14.04 -6.79 -2.34
C ASP A 165 -12.85 -7.70 -1.91
N GLY A 166 -11.77 -7.10 -1.43
CA GLY A 166 -10.61 -7.80 -0.86
C GLY A 166 -10.74 -8.19 0.62
N ARG A 167 -11.87 -7.88 1.29
CA ARG A 167 -12.09 -8.26 2.70
C ARG A 167 -12.22 -9.76 2.86
N LEU A 168 -11.56 -10.29 3.87
CA LEU A 168 -11.53 -11.70 4.23
C LEU A 168 -11.88 -11.87 5.70
N ASP A 169 -12.48 -12.99 6.06
CA ASP A 169 -12.81 -13.29 7.46
C ASP A 169 -11.54 -13.48 8.30
N ASP A 170 -10.57 -14.23 7.77
CA ASP A 170 -9.30 -14.52 8.44
C ASP A 170 -8.20 -14.84 7.41
N LEU A 171 -7.15 -14.05 7.40
CA LEU A 171 -5.98 -14.27 6.55
C LEU A 171 -5.07 -15.39 7.06
N GLN A 172 -5.24 -15.83 8.33
CA GLN A 172 -4.34 -16.75 9.00
C GLN A 172 -2.89 -16.26 8.91
N PRO A 173 -2.55 -15.15 9.61
CA PRO A 173 -1.26 -14.51 9.49
C PRO A 173 -0.14 -15.43 9.96
N GLN A 174 1.03 -15.30 9.36
CA GLN A 174 2.26 -15.97 9.77
C GLN A 174 3.00 -15.11 10.81
N PRO A 175 3.92 -15.68 11.60
CA PRO A 175 4.64 -14.94 12.65
C PRO A 175 5.42 -13.71 12.19
N HIS A 176 5.75 -13.63 10.91
CA HIS A 176 6.45 -12.49 10.31
C HIS A 176 5.53 -11.47 9.62
N ASP A 177 4.24 -11.75 9.51
CA ASP A 177 3.27 -10.80 8.96
C ASP A 177 3.02 -9.70 10.01
N LEU A 178 3.12 -8.44 9.57
CA LEU A 178 2.85 -7.28 10.41
C LEU A 178 1.48 -6.69 10.07
N PRO A 179 0.60 -6.45 11.07
CA PRO A 179 -0.68 -5.80 10.82
C PRO A 179 -0.48 -4.31 10.48
N MET A 180 -1.41 -3.77 9.73
CA MET A 180 -1.50 -2.33 9.48
C MET A 180 -2.07 -1.63 10.72
N ASP A 181 -1.74 -0.36 10.93
CA ASP A 181 -2.37 0.45 11.98
C ASP A 181 -3.80 0.83 11.58
N TRP A 182 -3.99 1.04 10.28
CA TRP A 182 -5.27 1.40 9.67
C TRP A 182 -5.50 0.58 8.40
N ILE A 183 -6.77 0.27 8.14
CA ILE A 183 -7.24 -0.18 6.83
C ILE A 183 -8.25 0.84 6.30
N VAL A 184 -8.08 1.24 5.05
CA VAL A 184 -8.99 2.14 4.34
C VAL A 184 -9.48 1.44 3.09
N THR A 185 -10.81 1.37 2.95
CA THR A 185 -11.51 0.92 1.74
C THR A 185 -12.47 2.01 1.26
N GLU A 186 -13.11 1.83 0.14
CA GLU A 186 -14.19 2.72 -0.31
C GLU A 186 -15.41 2.68 0.61
N ALA A 187 -15.60 1.59 1.37
CA ALA A 187 -16.73 1.39 2.27
C ALA A 187 -16.46 1.80 3.71
N ASP A 188 -15.22 1.61 4.20
CA ASP A 188 -14.90 1.75 5.62
C ASP A 188 -13.47 2.27 5.87
N THR A 189 -13.23 2.77 7.08
CA THR A 189 -11.91 3.11 7.62
C THR A 189 -11.85 2.67 9.07
N PHE A 190 -10.97 1.75 9.40
CA PHE A 190 -10.87 1.22 10.75
C PHE A 190 -9.41 1.03 11.21
N THR A 191 -9.22 1.06 12.53
CA THR A 191 -7.94 0.72 13.17
C THR A 191 -7.86 -0.78 13.41
N SER A 192 -6.69 -1.34 13.16
CA SER A 192 -6.37 -2.64 13.77
C SER A 192 -5.85 -2.41 15.18
N HIS A 193 -6.30 -3.19 16.12
CA HIS A 193 -5.71 -3.21 17.45
C HIS A 193 -4.39 -4.01 17.36
N ARG A 194 -3.27 -3.32 17.36
CA ARG A 194 -1.97 -3.93 17.59
C ARG A 194 -1.85 -4.38 19.04
#